data_30ad51e0a1d83a3799a3c42efc0f68bd
#
_entry.id   30ad51e0a1d83a3799a3c42efc0f68bd
#
_cell.length_a   1.000
_cell.length_b   1.000
_cell.length_c   1.000
_cell.angle_alpha   90.00
_cell.angle_beta   90.00
_cell.angle_gamma   90.00
#
_symmetry.space_group_name_H-M   'P 1'
#
loop_
_entity.id
_entity.type
_entity.pdbx_description
1 polymer ?
#
loop_
_entity_poly.entity_id
_entity_poly.type
_entity_poly.pdbx_seq_one_letter_code
_entity_poly.pdbx_strand_id
1 'polypeptide(L)'
;IVGDRASDVNDTSRTGPPVIECIVVDVKIFSRKGLDKDERSKSIESDDAMKLQRDHHEELRIIDEEKTKKIRKLLLGKVVGRDLMDPESGDVILKKKGKLTVEILKRLPDETVRYIILSDPDEQKELEDVERRAKEQIEILQTLYDEKVGRLKRGDELPPGVIKLVKVYVSMKRKISVGDKMAGRHGNKGV
;
A
#
# COMPACT_ATOMS: atom_id res chain seq x y z
N ILE A 1 -28.61 17.52 -12.09
CA ILE A 1 -29.94 18.16 -12.02
C ILE A 1 -29.89 19.05 -10.79
N VAL A 2 -29.77 20.33 -11.04
CA VAL A 2 -29.70 21.36 -10.01
C VAL A 2 -31.08 21.98 -9.92
N GLY A 3 -31.70 21.98 -8.73
CA GLY A 3 -32.97 22.67 -8.51
C GLY A 3 -32.81 24.19 -8.63
N ASP A 4 -33.76 24.97 -8.14
CA ASP A 4 -33.91 26.43 -8.34
C ASP A 4 -32.71 27.35 -8.00
N ARG A 5 -31.55 26.80 -7.60
CA ARG A 5 -30.30 27.52 -7.34
C ARG A 5 -29.25 27.35 -8.43
N ALA A 6 -29.63 26.86 -9.61
CA ALA A 6 -28.72 26.65 -10.74
C ALA A 6 -28.08 27.92 -11.29
N SER A 7 -28.64 29.09 -11.01
CA SER A 7 -28.12 30.39 -11.46
C SER A 7 -26.79 30.80 -10.80
N ASP A 8 -26.45 30.22 -9.66
CA ASP A 8 -25.25 30.61 -8.91
C ASP A 8 -24.02 29.70 -9.14
N VAL A 9 -24.15 28.68 -10.01
CA VAL A 9 -23.10 27.71 -10.31
C VAL A 9 -22.65 27.87 -11.75
N ASN A 10 -21.40 28.29 -11.95
CA ASN A 10 -20.77 28.39 -13.26
C ASN A 10 -19.95 27.12 -13.56
N ASP A 11 -20.15 26.55 -14.74
CA ASP A 11 -19.32 25.47 -15.27
C ASP A 11 -18.06 26.06 -15.90
N THR A 12 -16.91 25.81 -15.28
CA THR A 12 -15.59 26.21 -15.75
C THR A 12 -14.79 25.06 -16.36
N SER A 13 -15.49 24.00 -16.78
CA SER A 13 -14.88 22.82 -17.39
C SER A 13 -14.08 23.19 -18.65
N ARG A 14 -12.95 22.52 -18.84
CA ARG A 14 -12.13 22.67 -20.04
C ARG A 14 -12.58 21.67 -21.08
N THR A 15 -12.72 22.14 -22.31
CA THR A 15 -12.98 21.28 -23.49
C THR A 15 -11.65 20.85 -24.12
N GLY A 16 -11.58 19.59 -24.57
CA GLY A 16 -10.44 19.10 -25.34
C GLY A 16 -10.42 19.70 -26.74
N PRO A 17 -9.25 19.74 -27.41
CA PRO A 17 -9.18 20.16 -28.82
C PRO A 17 -10.08 19.26 -29.71
N PRO A 18 -10.75 19.80 -30.72
CA PRO A 18 -11.51 18.98 -31.65
C PRO A 18 -10.60 18.02 -32.42
N VAL A 19 -11.13 16.86 -32.79
CA VAL A 19 -10.44 15.83 -33.62
C VAL A 19 -9.39 14.99 -32.86
N ILE A 20 -9.33 15.04 -31.53
CA ILE A 20 -8.41 14.17 -30.76
C ILE A 20 -9.21 13.00 -30.20
N GLU A 21 -8.88 11.79 -30.66
CA GLU A 21 -9.33 10.55 -30.02
C GLU A 21 -8.44 10.24 -28.83
N CYS A 22 -9.03 10.09 -27.64
CA CYS A 22 -8.32 9.77 -26.41
C CYS A 22 -9.06 8.68 -25.64
N ILE A 23 -8.29 7.94 -24.83
CA ILE A 23 -8.81 6.92 -23.92
C ILE A 23 -8.72 7.49 -22.51
N VAL A 24 -9.81 7.44 -21.77
CA VAL A 24 -9.82 7.82 -20.36
C VAL A 24 -9.11 6.73 -19.56
N VAL A 25 -8.04 7.09 -18.88
CA VAL A 25 -7.21 6.18 -18.06
C VAL A 25 -7.66 6.19 -16.60
N ASP A 26 -7.97 7.38 -16.08
CA ASP A 26 -8.35 7.55 -14.68
C ASP A 26 -9.24 8.77 -14.51
N VAL A 27 -10.11 8.74 -13.48
CA VAL A 27 -11.00 9.85 -13.13
C VAL A 27 -10.93 10.06 -11.63
N LYS A 28 -10.52 11.26 -11.20
CA LYS A 28 -10.52 11.65 -9.79
C LYS A 28 -11.55 12.75 -9.55
N ILE A 29 -12.41 12.54 -8.59
CA ILE A 29 -13.46 13.48 -8.21
C ILE A 29 -13.14 14.03 -6.82
N PHE A 30 -13.08 15.35 -6.73
CA PHE A 30 -12.89 16.08 -5.50
C PHE A 30 -14.16 16.86 -5.19
N SER A 31 -14.73 16.67 -4.02
CA SER A 31 -15.94 17.36 -3.61
C SER A 31 -15.77 18.04 -2.26
N ARG A 32 -16.38 19.21 -2.10
CA ARG A 32 -16.37 19.94 -0.84
C ARG A 32 -17.11 19.19 0.25
N LYS A 33 -16.62 19.27 1.48
CA LYS A 33 -17.24 18.69 2.66
C LYS A 33 -18.69 19.18 2.82
N GLY A 34 -19.61 18.24 3.07
CA GLY A 34 -21.03 18.55 3.36
C GLY A 34 -21.96 18.62 2.15
N LEU A 35 -21.48 18.32 0.95
CA LEU A 35 -22.33 18.17 -0.24
C LEU A 35 -22.73 16.71 -0.45
N ASP A 36 -23.96 16.51 -0.91
CA ASP A 36 -24.42 15.19 -1.30
C ASP A 36 -23.60 14.70 -2.49
N LYS A 37 -23.01 13.52 -2.30
CA LYS A 37 -22.18 12.88 -3.34
C LYS A 37 -23.08 12.09 -4.27
N ASP A 38 -22.88 12.29 -5.58
CA ASP A 38 -23.54 11.50 -6.60
C ASP A 38 -23.20 10.01 -6.48
N GLU A 39 -24.05 9.12 -6.97
CA GLU A 39 -23.81 7.66 -6.96
C GLU A 39 -22.47 7.28 -7.62
N ARG A 40 -22.11 7.97 -8.69
CA ARG A 40 -20.84 7.79 -9.40
C ARG A 40 -19.64 8.19 -8.54
N SER A 41 -19.74 9.30 -7.80
CA SER A 41 -18.69 9.74 -6.87
C SER A 41 -18.49 8.73 -5.74
N LYS A 42 -19.58 8.18 -5.21
CA LYS A 42 -19.55 7.13 -4.18
C LYS A 42 -18.92 5.84 -4.71
N SER A 43 -19.21 5.46 -5.96
CA SER A 43 -18.59 4.28 -6.60
C SER A 43 -17.07 4.45 -6.74
N ILE A 44 -16.61 5.61 -7.24
CA ILE A 44 -15.18 5.88 -7.41
C ILE A 44 -14.45 5.91 -6.07
N GLU A 45 -15.04 6.53 -5.04
CA GLU A 45 -14.46 6.51 -3.68
C GLU A 45 -14.41 5.11 -3.09
N SER A 46 -15.43 4.29 -3.34
CA SER A 46 -15.43 2.89 -2.94
C SER A 46 -14.32 2.09 -3.61
N ASP A 47 -14.11 2.32 -4.92
CA ASP A 47 -13.06 1.66 -5.69
C ASP A 47 -11.66 2.11 -5.21
N ASP A 48 -11.48 3.39 -4.91
CA ASP A 48 -10.23 3.92 -4.37
C ASP A 48 -9.96 3.40 -2.95
N ALA A 49 -10.99 3.31 -2.11
CA ALA A 49 -10.89 2.70 -0.78
C ALA A 49 -10.50 1.22 -0.86
N MET A 50 -11.09 0.46 -1.79
CA MET A 50 -10.74 -0.94 -2.00
C MET A 50 -9.32 -1.12 -2.53
N LYS A 51 -8.82 -0.22 -3.37
CA LYS A 51 -7.42 -0.22 -3.81
C LYS A 51 -6.48 0.01 -2.63
N LEU A 52 -6.72 1.06 -1.85
CA LEU A 52 -5.93 1.37 -0.66
C LEU A 52 -5.90 0.21 0.34
N GLN A 53 -7.05 -0.44 0.54
CA GLN A 53 -7.13 -1.60 1.43
C GLN A 53 -6.30 -2.79 0.90
N ARG A 54 -6.33 -3.03 -0.42
CA ARG A 54 -5.54 -4.08 -1.06
C ARG A 54 -4.06 -3.82 -0.94
N ASP A 55 -3.64 -2.59 -1.27
CA ASP A 55 -2.24 -2.17 -1.20
C ASP A 55 -1.71 -2.29 0.24
N HIS A 56 -2.49 -1.82 1.22
CA HIS A 56 -2.13 -1.95 2.63
C HIS A 56 -1.99 -3.40 3.08
N HIS A 57 -2.92 -4.28 2.67
CA HIS A 57 -2.83 -5.71 2.99
C HIS A 57 -1.58 -6.36 2.38
N GLU A 58 -1.24 -5.98 1.17
CA GLU A 58 -0.04 -6.48 0.48
C GLU A 58 1.25 -5.99 1.13
N GLU A 59 1.32 -4.72 1.53
CA GLU A 59 2.43 -4.14 2.28
C GLU A 59 2.63 -4.87 3.62
N LEU A 60 1.56 -5.14 4.37
CA LEU A 60 1.62 -5.90 5.62
C LEU A 60 2.14 -7.32 5.40
N ARG A 61 1.67 -7.99 4.33
CA ARG A 61 2.13 -9.34 3.97
C ARG A 61 3.61 -9.36 3.67
N ILE A 62 4.12 -8.39 2.90
CA ILE A 62 5.55 -8.29 2.57
C ILE A 62 6.39 -8.12 3.82
N ILE A 63 6.00 -7.26 4.76
CA ILE A 63 6.73 -7.07 6.02
C ILE A 63 6.74 -8.35 6.84
N ASP A 64 5.62 -9.06 6.92
CA ASP A 64 5.52 -10.30 7.68
C ASP A 64 6.38 -11.42 7.07
N GLU A 65 6.37 -11.54 5.74
CA GLU A 65 7.25 -12.47 5.02
C GLU A 65 8.74 -12.15 5.22
N GLU A 66 9.11 -10.87 5.12
CA GLU A 66 10.51 -10.46 5.34
C GLU A 66 10.95 -10.63 6.79
N LYS A 67 10.08 -10.33 7.74
CA LYS A 67 10.32 -10.59 9.16
C LYS A 67 10.58 -12.08 9.39
N THR A 68 9.70 -12.93 8.89
CA THR A 68 9.83 -14.39 9.03
C THR A 68 11.12 -14.91 8.38
N LYS A 69 11.47 -14.41 7.20
CA LYS A 69 12.74 -14.76 6.53
C LYS A 69 13.95 -14.35 7.37
N LYS A 70 13.96 -13.16 7.96
CA LYS A 70 15.03 -12.67 8.83
C LYS A 70 15.14 -13.51 10.10
N ILE A 71 14.01 -13.79 10.76
CA ILE A 71 13.96 -14.64 11.96
C ILE A 71 14.51 -16.03 11.65
N ARG A 72 14.04 -16.69 10.58
CA ARG A 72 14.55 -18.00 10.15
C ARG A 72 16.06 -18.00 9.91
N LYS A 73 16.59 -16.92 9.32
CA LYS A 73 18.03 -16.76 9.09
C LYS A 73 18.82 -16.61 10.37
N LEU A 74 18.30 -15.86 11.36
CA LEU A 74 18.92 -15.68 12.66
C LEU A 74 18.89 -16.97 13.50
N LEU A 75 17.79 -17.71 13.44
CA LEU A 75 17.63 -18.96 14.18
C LEU A 75 18.51 -20.09 13.66
N LEU A 76 19.01 -20.00 12.44
CA LEU A 76 19.82 -21.06 11.83
C LEU A 76 21.12 -21.31 12.63
N GLY A 77 21.27 -22.56 13.10
CA GLY A 77 22.45 -22.96 13.84
C GLY A 77 22.46 -22.56 15.31
N LYS A 78 21.42 -21.86 15.78
CA LYS A 78 21.27 -21.45 17.19
C LYS A 78 20.72 -22.58 18.07
N VAL A 79 20.86 -22.40 19.37
CA VAL A 79 20.48 -23.40 20.38
C VAL A 79 19.22 -22.96 21.11
N VAL A 80 18.24 -23.86 21.20
CA VAL A 80 16.92 -23.57 21.80
C VAL A 80 17.01 -23.59 23.33
N GLY A 81 16.40 -22.59 23.98
CA GLY A 81 16.33 -22.48 25.42
C GLY A 81 15.24 -23.32 26.11
N ARG A 82 14.21 -23.73 25.32
CA ARG A 82 13.08 -24.55 25.78
C ARG A 82 12.79 -25.65 24.77
N ASP A 83 12.04 -26.66 25.21
CA ASP A 83 11.53 -27.70 24.31
C ASP A 83 10.57 -27.08 23.27
N LEU A 84 10.80 -27.40 21.99
CA LEU A 84 9.98 -26.96 20.89
C LEU A 84 8.94 -28.05 20.61
N MET A 85 7.68 -27.71 20.77
CA MET A 85 6.55 -28.60 20.53
C MET A 85 5.84 -28.20 19.24
N ASP A 86 5.29 -29.20 18.55
CA ASP A 86 4.40 -28.98 17.43
C ASP A 86 3.04 -28.50 17.94
N PRO A 87 2.51 -27.36 17.47
CA PRO A 87 1.22 -26.85 17.93
C PRO A 87 0.04 -27.74 17.54
N GLU A 88 0.17 -28.56 16.48
CA GLU A 88 -0.92 -29.42 16.00
C GLU A 88 -0.90 -30.82 16.66
N SER A 89 0.27 -31.44 16.75
CA SER A 89 0.41 -32.79 17.29
C SER A 89 0.77 -32.84 18.79
N GLY A 90 1.33 -31.76 19.32
CA GLY A 90 1.83 -31.74 20.69
C GLY A 90 3.15 -32.49 20.90
N ASP A 91 3.72 -33.03 19.81
CA ASP A 91 4.98 -33.77 19.88
C ASP A 91 6.18 -32.85 20.03
N VAL A 92 7.20 -33.31 20.73
CA VAL A 92 8.45 -32.56 20.91
C VAL A 92 9.30 -32.68 19.65
N ILE A 93 9.36 -31.61 18.84
CA ILE A 93 10.19 -31.54 17.63
C ILE A 93 11.67 -31.44 18.00
N LEU A 94 12.00 -30.60 19.00
CA LEU A 94 13.38 -30.37 19.43
C LEU A 94 13.43 -30.17 20.95
N LYS A 95 14.29 -30.94 21.62
CA LYS A 95 14.51 -30.80 23.06
C LYS A 95 15.35 -29.57 23.36
N LYS A 96 15.22 -29.03 24.58
CA LYS A 96 16.07 -28.00 25.18
C LYS A 96 17.55 -28.27 24.90
N LYS A 97 18.31 -27.26 24.56
CA LYS A 97 19.70 -27.30 24.09
C LYS A 97 19.94 -27.99 22.76
N GLY A 98 18.85 -28.30 22.02
CA GLY A 98 18.96 -28.78 20.66
C GLY A 98 19.36 -27.65 19.70
N LYS A 99 20.06 -27.99 18.62
CA LYS A 99 20.50 -27.03 17.60
C LYS A 99 19.49 -26.98 16.46
N LEU A 100 19.10 -25.76 16.06
CA LEU A 100 18.18 -25.55 14.97
C LEU A 100 18.88 -25.78 13.62
N THR A 101 18.44 -26.79 12.89
CA THR A 101 18.93 -27.12 11.53
C THR A 101 17.98 -26.56 10.46
N VAL A 102 18.49 -26.49 9.23
CA VAL A 102 17.67 -26.05 8.07
C VAL A 102 16.44 -26.91 7.87
N GLU A 103 16.56 -28.23 8.12
CA GLU A 103 15.47 -29.18 7.96
C GLU A 103 14.35 -28.96 8.98
N ILE A 104 14.71 -28.71 10.24
CA ILE A 104 13.76 -28.42 11.31
C ILE A 104 13.05 -27.10 10.99
N LEU A 105 13.79 -26.04 10.66
CA LEU A 105 13.22 -24.74 10.34
C LEU A 105 12.28 -24.77 9.12
N LYS A 106 12.52 -25.63 8.14
CA LYS A 106 11.61 -25.79 6.99
C LYS A 106 10.30 -26.49 7.35
N ARG A 107 10.32 -27.39 8.33
CA ARG A 107 9.12 -28.13 8.79
C ARG A 107 8.23 -27.30 9.73
N LEU A 108 8.83 -26.29 10.39
CA LEU A 108 8.10 -25.48 11.35
C LEU A 108 7.19 -24.46 10.64
N PRO A 109 5.91 -24.40 11.05
CA PRO A 109 5.02 -23.32 10.66
C PRO A 109 5.59 -21.94 11.07
N ASP A 110 5.28 -20.90 10.30
CA ASP A 110 5.77 -19.55 10.55
C ASP A 110 5.32 -19.03 11.93
N GLU A 111 4.15 -19.46 12.39
CA GLU A 111 3.64 -19.13 13.73
C GLU A 111 4.55 -19.68 14.84
N THR A 112 4.98 -20.93 14.73
CA THR A 112 5.84 -21.58 15.73
C THR A 112 7.23 -20.95 15.76
N VAL A 113 7.75 -20.53 14.61
CA VAL A 113 9.07 -19.88 14.50
C VAL A 113 9.15 -18.58 15.31
N ARG A 114 8.03 -17.87 15.47
CA ARG A 114 7.95 -16.63 16.25
C ARG A 114 8.09 -16.83 17.77
N TYR A 115 7.74 -18.00 18.28
CA TYR A 115 7.74 -18.29 19.72
C TYR A 115 8.99 -19.05 20.17
N ILE A 116 9.99 -19.20 19.32
CA ILE A 116 11.25 -19.87 19.68
C ILE A 116 12.05 -18.98 20.62
N ILE A 117 12.41 -19.54 21.75
CA ILE A 117 13.26 -18.90 22.74
C ILE A 117 14.67 -19.49 22.63
N LEU A 118 15.66 -18.63 22.47
CA LEU A 118 17.07 -19.02 22.38
C LEU A 118 17.71 -19.15 23.76
N SER A 119 18.78 -19.95 23.87
CA SER A 119 19.52 -20.13 25.12
C SER A 119 20.44 -18.97 25.43
N ASP A 120 20.94 -18.29 24.39
CA ASP A 120 21.84 -17.15 24.51
C ASP A 120 21.03 -15.86 24.63
N PRO A 121 21.22 -15.03 25.69
CA PRO A 121 20.48 -13.80 25.89
C PRO A 121 20.79 -12.72 24.82
N ASP A 122 21.99 -12.70 24.24
CA ASP A 122 22.35 -11.71 23.24
C ASP A 122 21.70 -12.07 21.89
N GLU A 123 21.67 -13.35 21.53
CA GLU A 123 20.94 -13.85 20.35
C GLU A 123 19.42 -13.64 20.49
N GLN A 124 18.89 -13.78 21.68
CA GLN A 124 17.48 -13.52 21.97
C GLN A 124 17.14 -12.03 21.77
N LYS A 125 18.00 -11.12 22.21
CA LYS A 125 17.82 -9.67 21.99
C LYS A 125 17.84 -9.30 20.53
N GLU A 126 18.71 -9.92 19.71
CA GLU A 126 18.72 -9.69 18.25
C GLU A 126 17.38 -10.07 17.60
N LEU A 127 16.78 -11.16 18.07
CA LEU A 127 15.48 -11.63 17.61
C LEU A 127 14.37 -10.65 18.01
N GLU A 128 14.36 -10.24 19.28
CA GLU A 128 13.41 -9.24 19.79
C GLU A 128 13.54 -7.89 19.08
N ASP A 129 14.75 -7.48 18.72
CA ASP A 129 14.98 -6.26 17.96
C ASP A 129 14.40 -6.34 16.54
N VAL A 130 14.48 -7.50 15.88
CA VAL A 130 13.83 -7.70 14.56
C VAL A 130 12.31 -7.63 14.69
N GLU A 131 11.75 -8.25 15.71
CA GLU A 131 10.30 -8.20 15.96
C GLU A 131 9.83 -6.78 16.29
N ARG A 132 10.56 -6.07 17.14
CA ARG A 132 10.27 -4.69 17.50
C ARG A 132 10.27 -3.77 16.28
N ARG A 133 11.30 -3.85 15.44
CA ARG A 133 11.40 -3.05 14.21
C ARG A 133 10.26 -3.36 13.21
N ALA A 134 9.91 -4.63 13.06
CA ALA A 134 8.79 -5.01 12.21
C ALA A 134 7.46 -4.45 12.75
N LYS A 135 7.27 -4.49 14.08
CA LYS A 135 6.08 -3.92 14.73
C LYS A 135 6.00 -2.42 14.55
N GLU A 136 7.10 -1.69 14.74
CA GLU A 136 7.20 -0.25 14.50
C GLU A 136 6.84 0.10 13.04
N GLN A 137 7.31 -0.68 12.07
CA GLN A 137 6.95 -0.49 10.65
C GLN A 137 5.46 -0.72 10.39
N ILE A 138 4.87 -1.75 11.00
CA ILE A 138 3.43 -2.02 10.88
C ILE A 138 2.61 -0.87 11.48
N GLU A 139 2.99 -0.33 12.63
CA GLU A 139 2.31 0.81 13.28
C GLU A 139 2.37 2.06 12.39
N ILE A 140 3.52 2.34 11.78
CA ILE A 140 3.67 3.46 10.83
C ILE A 140 2.75 3.27 9.62
N LEU A 141 2.74 2.07 9.01
CA LEU A 141 1.87 1.77 7.88
C LEU A 141 0.38 1.90 8.23
N GLN A 142 -0.01 1.42 9.41
CA GLN A 142 -1.38 1.56 9.88
C GLN A 142 -1.78 3.03 10.01
N THR A 143 -0.91 3.85 10.60
CA THR A 143 -1.14 5.29 10.75
C THR A 143 -1.29 5.98 9.38
N LEU A 144 -0.42 5.64 8.42
CA LEU A 144 -0.48 6.19 7.06
C LEU A 144 -1.75 5.74 6.31
N TYR A 145 -2.18 4.50 6.52
CA TYR A 145 -3.41 3.99 5.95
C TYR A 145 -4.62 4.74 6.53
N ASP A 146 -4.69 4.88 7.86
CA ASP A 146 -5.78 5.60 8.53
C ASP A 146 -5.85 7.07 8.12
N GLU A 147 -4.71 7.74 7.92
CA GLU A 147 -4.66 9.08 7.36
C GLU A 147 -5.21 9.15 5.93
N LYS A 148 -4.80 8.22 5.05
CA LYS A 148 -5.27 8.16 3.65
C LYS A 148 -6.79 7.93 3.60
N VAL A 149 -7.29 6.97 4.38
CA VAL A 149 -8.73 6.69 4.49
C VAL A 149 -9.49 7.88 5.10
N GLY A 150 -8.89 8.51 6.11
CA GLY A 150 -9.44 9.72 6.72
C GLY A 150 -9.58 10.88 5.74
N ARG A 151 -8.61 11.07 4.83
CA ARG A 151 -8.69 12.08 3.77
C ARG A 151 -9.82 11.79 2.78
N LEU A 152 -9.98 10.54 2.34
CA LEU A 152 -11.09 10.15 1.47
C LEU A 152 -12.46 10.44 2.10
N LYS A 153 -12.60 10.19 3.41
CA LYS A 153 -13.88 10.40 4.13
C LYS A 153 -14.16 11.86 4.46
N ARG A 154 -13.14 12.65 4.75
CA ARG A 154 -13.31 14.07 5.19
C ARG A 154 -13.76 15.00 4.07
N GLY A 155 -13.56 14.61 2.80
CA GLY A 155 -13.70 15.50 1.65
C GLY A 155 -12.49 16.43 1.50
N ASP A 156 -12.36 17.01 0.32
CA ASP A 156 -11.20 17.80 -0.06
C ASP A 156 -11.36 19.28 0.29
N GLU A 157 -10.25 19.93 0.66
CA GLU A 157 -10.18 21.39 0.79
C GLU A 157 -10.03 21.99 -0.60
N LEU A 158 -11.16 22.35 -1.19
CA LEU A 158 -11.18 23.03 -2.48
C LEU A 158 -11.07 24.55 -2.28
N PRO A 159 -10.48 25.28 -3.25
CA PRO A 159 -10.42 26.75 -3.22
C PRO A 159 -11.79 27.37 -3.00
N PRO A 160 -11.88 28.58 -2.41
CA PRO A 160 -13.14 29.26 -2.20
C PRO A 160 -13.88 29.46 -3.53
N GLY A 161 -15.17 29.15 -3.55
CA GLY A 161 -16.02 29.19 -4.74
C GLY A 161 -16.05 27.93 -5.58
N VAL A 162 -15.16 26.96 -5.37
CA VAL A 162 -15.19 25.65 -6.06
C VAL A 162 -16.03 24.67 -5.26
N ILE A 163 -17.06 24.13 -5.89
CA ILE A 163 -17.96 23.14 -5.31
C ILE A 163 -17.47 21.72 -5.57
N LYS A 164 -17.08 21.45 -6.83
CA LYS A 164 -16.64 20.15 -7.29
C LYS A 164 -15.52 20.32 -8.32
N LEU A 165 -14.48 19.49 -8.22
CA LEU A 165 -13.39 19.43 -9.19
C LEU A 165 -13.26 18.00 -9.70
N VAL A 166 -13.31 17.82 -11.01
CA VAL A 166 -13.11 16.52 -11.65
C VAL A 166 -11.83 16.56 -12.46
N LYS A 167 -10.89 15.68 -12.18
CA LYS A 167 -9.67 15.47 -12.95
C LYS A 167 -9.82 14.21 -13.78
N VAL A 168 -9.84 14.37 -15.09
CA VAL A 168 -9.89 13.25 -16.03
C VAL A 168 -8.52 13.08 -16.66
N TYR A 169 -7.91 11.93 -16.45
CA TYR A 169 -6.64 11.57 -17.06
C TYR A 169 -6.92 10.85 -18.38
N VAL A 170 -6.40 11.42 -19.47
CA VAL A 170 -6.60 10.87 -20.80
C VAL A 170 -5.27 10.49 -21.43
N SER A 171 -5.24 9.36 -22.11
CA SER A 171 -4.12 8.91 -22.91
C SER A 171 -4.46 9.08 -24.39
N MET A 172 -3.57 9.70 -25.15
CA MET A 172 -3.69 9.81 -26.59
C MET A 172 -2.40 9.39 -27.28
N LYS A 173 -2.54 8.76 -28.44
CA LYS A 173 -1.41 8.36 -29.27
C LYS A 173 -1.28 9.35 -30.43
N ARG A 174 -0.18 10.09 -30.45
CA ARG A 174 0.15 11.00 -31.54
C ARG A 174 1.28 10.42 -32.38
N LYS A 175 1.10 10.41 -33.71
CA LYS A 175 2.18 10.02 -34.61
C LYS A 175 3.15 11.20 -34.75
N ILE A 176 4.44 10.88 -34.79
CA ILE A 176 5.50 11.86 -35.06
C ILE A 176 5.45 12.24 -36.53
N SER A 177 5.53 13.52 -36.80
CA SER A 177 5.56 14.09 -38.17
C SER A 177 6.82 14.93 -38.41
N VAL A 178 7.18 15.16 -39.67
CA VAL A 178 8.29 16.04 -40.00
C VAL A 178 8.01 17.45 -39.49
N GLY A 179 8.94 18.05 -38.75
CA GLY A 179 8.79 19.33 -38.07
C GLY A 179 8.49 19.25 -36.59
N ASP A 180 8.31 18.02 -36.02
CA ASP A 180 8.17 17.86 -34.59
C ASP A 180 9.50 18.01 -33.86
N LYS A 181 9.53 18.80 -32.81
CA LYS A 181 10.72 19.02 -31.99
C LYS A 181 10.93 17.84 -31.03
N MET A 182 12.08 17.20 -31.16
CA MET A 182 12.47 16.06 -30.33
C MET A 182 13.69 16.39 -29.46
N ALA A 183 13.78 15.77 -28.29
CA ALA A 183 14.93 15.91 -27.40
C ALA A 183 15.40 14.56 -26.87
N GLY A 184 16.70 14.34 -26.82
CA GLY A 184 17.30 13.21 -26.15
C GLY A 184 17.45 13.41 -24.63
N ARG A 185 17.83 12.34 -23.92
CA ARG A 185 18.04 12.37 -22.46
C ARG A 185 19.12 13.35 -21.99
N HIS A 186 20.05 13.68 -22.84
CA HIS A 186 21.19 14.58 -22.56
C HIS A 186 20.94 16.03 -22.97
N GLY A 187 19.70 16.40 -23.28
CA GLY A 187 19.33 17.78 -23.62
C GLY A 187 19.62 18.18 -25.09
N ASN A 188 20.11 17.26 -25.91
CA ASN A 188 20.22 17.45 -27.34
C ASN A 188 18.82 17.50 -27.96
N LYS A 189 18.48 18.63 -28.57
CA LYS A 189 17.18 18.88 -29.18
C LYS A 189 17.33 19.22 -30.66
N GLY A 190 16.44 18.71 -31.46
CA GLY A 190 16.40 18.93 -32.91
C GLY A 190 14.98 18.86 -33.45
N VAL A 191 14.78 19.23 -34.69
CA VAL A 191 13.52 19.17 -35.43
C VAL A 191 13.68 18.19 -36.58
#